data_1007aedfb8199a1673e9bb44151d850c
#
_entry.id   1007aedfb8199a1673e9bb44151d850c
#
_cell.length_a   1.000
_cell.length_b   1.000
_cell.length_c   1.000
_cell.angle_alpha   90.00
_cell.angle_beta   90.00
_cell.angle_gamma   90.00
#
_symmetry.space_group_name_H-M   'P 1'
#
loop_
_entity.id
_entity.type
_entity.pdbx_description
1 polymer ?
#
loop_
_entity_poly.entity_id
_entity_poly.type
_entity_poly.pdbx_seq_one_letter_code
_entity_poly.pdbx_strand_id
1 'polypeptide(L)'
;MLHVVCHSLVKDVLFMGAGAVILKTGETQVDALRGIGKRMPVTMWCFAIGSLGLIGIPPCLGFFSKWELAQGSLAMTGVASWLNWFGPVVLLLSALLTAGYLMPIVLRGFFPGKDVQVGEKCEASASMLIPMLVLTVLSVALGMFPSLLTDLLSPILTALL
;
A
#
# COMPACT_ATOMS: atom_id res chain seq x y z
N MET A 1 11.98 12.70 -2.11
CA MET A 1 11.66 12.68 -0.66
C MET A 1 10.23 12.19 -0.41
N LEU A 2 9.19 12.87 -0.92
CA LEU A 2 7.79 12.53 -0.67
C LEU A 2 7.46 11.04 -0.92
N HIS A 3 7.86 10.49 -2.06
CA HIS A 3 7.58 9.09 -2.40
C HIS A 3 8.19 8.09 -1.41
N VAL A 4 9.36 8.38 -0.86
CA VAL A 4 10.02 7.49 0.12
C VAL A 4 9.18 7.39 1.40
N VAL A 5 8.69 8.52 1.91
CA VAL A 5 7.84 8.57 3.11
C VAL A 5 6.51 7.84 2.86
N CYS A 6 5.86 8.15 1.74
CA CYS A 6 4.58 7.51 1.37
C CYS A 6 4.72 6.00 1.19
N HIS A 7 5.81 5.58 0.54
CA HIS A 7 6.08 4.17 0.27
C HIS A 7 6.40 3.38 1.55
N SER A 8 7.19 3.96 2.48
CA SER A 8 7.51 3.30 3.75
C SER A 8 6.27 3.08 4.59
N LEU A 9 5.43 4.11 4.77
CA LEU A 9 4.19 3.99 5.56
C LEU A 9 3.29 2.85 5.06
N VAL A 10 3.09 2.79 3.74
CA VAL A 10 2.24 1.75 3.14
C VAL A 10 2.88 0.37 3.23
N LYS A 11 4.20 0.27 3.03
CA LYS A 11 4.93 -1.01 3.18
C LYS A 11 4.89 -1.54 4.60
N ASP A 12 5.04 -0.67 5.61
CA ASP A 12 4.99 -1.09 7.01
C ASP A 12 3.63 -1.72 7.35
N VAL A 13 2.51 -1.15 6.86
CA VAL A 13 1.18 -1.76 7.00
C VAL A 13 1.13 -3.16 6.40
N LEU A 14 1.67 -3.33 5.18
CA LEU A 14 1.66 -4.63 4.49
C LEU A 14 2.54 -5.67 5.19
N PHE A 15 3.74 -5.29 5.64
CA PHE A 15 4.63 -6.19 6.36
C PHE A 15 4.06 -6.60 7.71
N MET A 16 3.49 -5.65 8.45
CA MET A 16 2.82 -5.95 9.71
C MET A 16 1.60 -6.87 9.51
N GLY A 17 0.81 -6.62 8.46
CA GLY A 17 -0.31 -7.47 8.10
C GLY A 17 0.11 -8.89 7.75
N ALA A 18 1.11 -9.04 6.89
CA ALA A 18 1.67 -10.34 6.53
C ALA A 18 2.27 -11.06 7.75
N GLY A 19 3.06 -10.34 8.57
CA GLY A 19 3.63 -10.88 9.80
C GLY A 19 2.57 -11.34 10.81
N ALA A 20 1.47 -10.57 10.95
CA ALA A 20 0.35 -10.93 11.82
C ALA A 20 -0.35 -12.22 11.35
N VAL A 21 -0.55 -12.37 10.04
CA VAL A 21 -1.14 -13.57 9.46
C VAL A 21 -0.23 -14.78 9.72
N ILE A 22 1.06 -14.68 9.40
CA ILE A 22 2.03 -15.78 9.60
C ILE A 22 2.12 -16.17 11.07
N LEU A 23 2.17 -15.20 11.99
CA LEU A 23 2.28 -15.45 13.42
C LEU A 23 1.06 -16.19 13.98
N LYS A 24 -0.14 -15.90 13.45
CA LYS A 24 -1.40 -16.49 13.94
C LYS A 24 -1.76 -17.82 13.27
N THR A 25 -1.39 -17.99 12.02
CA THR A 25 -1.81 -19.16 11.23
C THR A 25 -0.66 -20.14 10.96
N GLY A 26 0.60 -19.67 11.02
CA GLY A 26 1.77 -20.44 10.59
C GLY A 26 1.89 -20.58 9.07
N GLU A 27 0.91 -20.05 8.31
CA GLU A 27 0.84 -20.24 6.86
C GLU A 27 1.68 -19.19 6.14
N THR A 28 2.51 -19.66 5.22
CA THR A 28 3.35 -18.80 4.36
C THR A 28 2.97 -18.87 2.90
N GLN A 29 2.14 -19.86 2.53
CA GLN A 29 1.70 -20.07 1.16
C GLN A 29 0.44 -19.25 0.86
N VAL A 30 0.44 -18.52 -0.26
CA VAL A 30 -0.71 -17.68 -0.67
C VAL A 30 -1.99 -18.50 -0.88
N ASP A 31 -1.86 -19.74 -1.32
CA ASP A 31 -3.02 -20.61 -1.54
C ASP A 31 -3.68 -21.07 -0.22
N ALA A 32 -2.91 -21.15 0.86
CA ALA A 32 -3.42 -21.45 2.20
C ALA A 32 -4.15 -20.26 2.84
N LEU A 33 -3.97 -19.04 2.34
CA LEU A 33 -4.61 -17.83 2.85
C LEU A 33 -6.07 -17.64 2.41
N ARG A 34 -6.67 -18.62 1.72
CA ARG A 34 -8.08 -18.55 1.30
C ARG A 34 -9.00 -18.43 2.51
N GLY A 35 -9.80 -17.36 2.54
CA GLY A 35 -10.75 -17.10 3.61
C GLY A 35 -10.16 -16.50 4.89
N ILE A 36 -8.88 -16.13 4.90
CA ILE A 36 -8.24 -15.51 6.05
C ILE A 36 -8.94 -14.20 6.45
N GLY A 37 -9.53 -13.47 5.51
CA GLY A 37 -10.30 -12.26 5.78
C GLY A 37 -11.55 -12.48 6.65
N LYS A 38 -12.07 -13.69 6.72
CA LYS A 38 -13.16 -14.05 7.65
C LYS A 38 -12.63 -14.42 9.04
N ARG A 39 -11.39 -14.93 9.13
CA ARG A 39 -10.71 -15.28 10.37
C ARG A 39 -10.05 -14.07 11.03
N MET A 40 -9.44 -13.20 10.23
CA MET A 40 -8.71 -11.99 10.65
C MET A 40 -9.21 -10.75 9.87
N PRO A 41 -10.46 -10.31 10.09
CA PRO A 41 -11.08 -9.28 9.26
C PRO A 41 -10.35 -7.94 9.36
N VAL A 42 -9.96 -7.48 10.54
CA VAL A 42 -9.32 -6.17 10.71
C VAL A 42 -7.94 -6.16 10.07
N THR A 43 -7.14 -7.19 10.31
CA THR A 43 -5.81 -7.36 9.69
C THR A 43 -5.93 -7.35 8.15
N MET A 44 -6.88 -8.09 7.59
CA MET A 44 -7.06 -8.16 6.14
C MET A 44 -7.61 -6.87 5.52
N TRP A 45 -8.44 -6.10 6.22
CA TRP A 45 -8.84 -4.78 5.75
C TRP A 45 -7.68 -3.80 5.73
N CYS A 46 -6.84 -3.76 6.76
CA CYS A 46 -5.61 -2.95 6.75
C CYS A 46 -4.67 -3.37 5.62
N PHE A 47 -4.49 -4.67 5.41
CA PHE A 47 -3.68 -5.20 4.31
C PHE A 47 -4.26 -4.82 2.93
N ALA A 48 -5.57 -4.88 2.76
CA ALA A 48 -6.25 -4.49 1.52
C ALA A 48 -6.07 -2.99 1.23
N ILE A 49 -6.28 -2.13 2.22
CA ILE A 49 -6.08 -0.67 2.08
C ILE A 49 -4.60 -0.36 1.78
N GLY A 50 -3.66 -1.00 2.47
CA GLY A 50 -2.23 -0.91 2.19
C GLY A 50 -1.90 -1.36 0.76
N SER A 51 -2.52 -2.45 0.28
CA SER A 51 -2.35 -2.94 -1.08
C SER A 51 -2.81 -1.92 -2.12
N LEU A 52 -4.00 -1.33 -1.93
CA LEU A 52 -4.52 -0.25 -2.78
C LEU A 52 -3.59 0.98 -2.76
N GLY A 53 -3.05 1.30 -1.58
CA GLY A 53 -2.07 2.36 -1.41
C GLY A 53 -0.78 2.11 -2.19
N LEU A 54 -0.25 0.89 -2.16
CA LEU A 54 0.98 0.54 -2.87
C LEU A 54 0.78 0.51 -4.39
N ILE A 55 -0.38 0.02 -4.85
CA ILE A 55 -0.79 0.08 -6.27
C ILE A 55 -0.87 1.53 -6.72
N GLY A 56 -1.36 2.41 -5.86
CA GLY A 56 -1.55 3.83 -6.14
C GLY A 56 -2.95 4.13 -6.66
N ILE A 57 -3.98 3.64 -5.96
CA ILE A 57 -5.37 3.94 -6.25
C ILE A 57 -5.83 5.09 -5.35
N PRO A 58 -6.53 6.12 -5.88
CA PRO A 58 -7.15 7.14 -5.04
C PRO A 58 -8.16 6.52 -4.06
N PRO A 59 -8.31 7.00 -2.83
CA PRO A 59 -7.70 8.18 -2.21
C PRO A 59 -6.40 7.92 -1.43
N CYS A 60 -5.72 6.80 -1.68
CA CYS A 60 -4.56 6.42 -0.90
C CYS A 60 -3.33 7.28 -1.21
N LEU A 61 -2.46 7.43 -0.21
CA LEU A 61 -1.24 8.24 -0.24
C LEU A 61 -0.29 7.88 -1.42
N GLY A 62 -0.23 6.60 -1.80
CA GLY A 62 0.61 6.12 -2.89
C GLY A 62 0.24 6.69 -4.26
N PHE A 63 -1.03 7.00 -4.49
CA PHE A 63 -1.47 7.67 -5.72
C PHE A 63 -0.85 9.07 -5.84
N PHE A 64 -0.97 9.87 -4.79
CA PHE A 64 -0.46 11.24 -4.78
C PHE A 64 1.05 11.29 -5.05
N SER A 65 1.82 10.45 -4.36
CA SER A 65 3.28 10.41 -4.54
C SER A 65 3.72 9.97 -5.94
N LYS A 66 3.01 9.03 -6.56
CA LYS A 66 3.26 8.60 -7.95
C LYS A 66 2.86 9.68 -8.96
N TRP A 67 1.77 10.39 -8.67
CA TRP A 67 1.29 11.50 -9.49
C TRP A 67 2.32 12.64 -9.54
N GLU A 68 2.86 13.05 -8.39
CA GLU A 68 3.93 14.05 -8.31
C GLU A 68 5.20 13.62 -9.08
N LEU A 69 5.58 12.34 -8.96
CA LEU A 69 6.71 11.80 -9.73
C LEU A 69 6.46 11.83 -11.25
N ALA A 70 5.24 11.49 -11.68
CA ALA A 70 4.86 11.51 -13.07
C ALA A 70 4.88 12.94 -13.62
N GLN A 71 4.31 13.91 -12.89
CA GLN A 71 4.34 15.34 -13.27
C GLN A 71 5.77 15.87 -13.32
N GLY A 72 6.61 15.55 -12.33
CA GLY A 72 8.01 15.93 -12.32
C GLY A 72 8.78 15.40 -13.52
N SER A 73 8.52 14.15 -13.93
CA SER A 73 9.12 13.57 -15.14
C SER A 73 8.68 14.29 -16.42
N LEU A 74 7.39 14.62 -16.54
CA LEU A 74 6.85 15.31 -17.70
C LEU A 74 7.33 16.78 -17.81
N ALA A 75 7.63 17.42 -16.69
CA ALA A 75 8.09 18.80 -16.61
C ALA A 75 9.61 18.97 -16.85
N MET A 76 10.36 17.87 -17.03
CA MET A 76 11.81 17.96 -17.27
C MET A 76 12.11 18.68 -18.59
N THR A 77 12.97 19.69 -18.50
CA THR A 77 13.49 20.43 -19.67
C THR A 77 14.95 20.03 -19.94
N GLY A 78 15.38 20.10 -21.20
CA GLY A 78 16.77 19.80 -21.58
C GLY A 78 17.06 18.32 -21.87
N VAL A 79 16.05 17.46 -21.86
CA VAL A 79 16.12 16.04 -22.26
C VAL A 79 15.25 15.77 -23.48
N ALA A 80 15.50 14.64 -24.17
CA ALA A 80 14.69 14.25 -25.32
C ALA A 80 13.23 14.01 -24.90
N SER A 81 12.27 14.51 -25.66
CA SER A 81 10.83 14.48 -25.34
C SER A 81 10.28 13.08 -25.02
N TRP A 82 10.83 12.02 -25.60
CA TRP A 82 10.42 10.64 -25.31
C TRP A 82 10.83 10.20 -23.90
N LEU A 83 11.92 10.76 -23.34
CA LEU A 83 12.38 10.45 -22.00
C LEU A 83 11.41 10.96 -20.92
N ASN A 84 10.70 12.05 -21.19
CA ASN A 84 9.71 12.61 -20.27
C ASN A 84 8.55 11.63 -20.03
N TRP A 85 8.18 10.84 -21.04
CA TRP A 85 7.13 9.82 -20.96
C TRP A 85 7.60 8.51 -20.32
N PHE A 86 8.92 8.30 -20.24
CA PHE A 86 9.48 7.09 -19.65
C PHE A 86 9.08 6.93 -18.17
N GLY A 87 9.12 8.01 -17.38
CA GLY A 87 8.73 8.01 -15.98
C GLY A 87 7.29 7.53 -15.76
N PRO A 88 6.28 8.21 -16.35
CA PRO A 88 4.88 7.77 -16.24
C PRO A 88 4.63 6.34 -16.70
N VAL A 89 5.25 5.90 -17.80
CA VAL A 89 5.10 4.53 -18.32
C VAL A 89 5.65 3.50 -17.34
N VAL A 90 6.83 3.74 -16.78
CA VAL A 90 7.43 2.84 -15.77
C VAL A 90 6.60 2.80 -14.50
N LEU A 91 6.07 3.95 -14.04
CA LEU A 91 5.19 4.00 -12.87
C LEU A 91 3.89 3.23 -13.09
N LEU A 92 3.30 3.34 -14.27
CA LEU A 92 2.09 2.60 -14.63
C LEU A 92 2.36 1.09 -14.67
N LEU A 93 3.44 0.68 -15.34
CA LEU A 93 3.84 -0.73 -15.41
C LEU A 93 4.10 -1.30 -14.01
N SER A 94 4.81 -0.55 -13.17
CA SER A 94 5.05 -0.93 -11.77
C SER A 94 3.73 -1.07 -10.99
N ALA A 95 2.76 -0.18 -11.20
CA ALA A 95 1.45 -0.27 -10.56
C ALA A 95 0.69 -1.53 -10.99
N LEU A 96 0.71 -1.85 -12.28
CA LEU A 96 0.07 -3.07 -12.83
C LEU A 96 0.71 -4.34 -12.28
N LEU A 97 2.04 -4.42 -12.24
CA LEU A 97 2.75 -5.57 -11.67
C LEU A 97 2.45 -5.71 -10.17
N THR A 98 2.41 -4.59 -9.43
CA THR A 98 2.05 -4.58 -8.01
C THR A 98 0.62 -5.08 -7.80
N ALA A 99 -0.33 -4.63 -8.60
CA ALA A 99 -1.69 -5.14 -8.58
C ALA A 99 -1.74 -6.64 -8.88
N GLY A 100 -0.95 -7.10 -9.85
CA GLY A 100 -0.89 -8.50 -10.27
C GLY A 100 -0.50 -9.48 -9.15
N TYR A 101 0.34 -9.07 -8.20
CA TYR A 101 0.69 -9.96 -7.08
C TYR A 101 -0.08 -9.68 -5.78
N LEU A 102 -0.51 -8.45 -5.49
CA LEU A 102 -1.24 -8.14 -4.27
C LEU A 102 -2.73 -8.44 -4.37
N MET A 103 -3.36 -8.14 -5.52
CA MET A 103 -4.80 -8.35 -5.69
C MET A 103 -5.23 -9.81 -5.53
N PRO A 104 -4.53 -10.81 -6.07
CA PRO A 104 -4.88 -12.22 -5.83
C PRO A 104 -4.86 -12.59 -4.34
N ILE A 105 -3.95 -12.05 -3.54
CA ILE A 105 -3.88 -12.29 -2.09
C ILE A 105 -5.12 -11.72 -1.40
N VAL A 106 -5.46 -10.47 -1.70
CA VAL A 106 -6.64 -9.78 -1.13
C VAL A 106 -7.92 -10.50 -1.53
N LEU A 107 -8.08 -10.81 -2.84
CA LEU A 107 -9.29 -11.46 -3.34
C LEU A 107 -9.47 -12.86 -2.75
N ARG A 108 -8.42 -13.68 -2.70
CA ARG A 108 -8.48 -15.02 -2.10
C ARG A 108 -8.73 -14.96 -0.59
N GLY A 109 -8.18 -13.93 0.08
CA GLY A 109 -8.42 -13.69 1.50
C GLY A 109 -9.88 -13.41 1.82
N PHE A 110 -10.54 -12.57 1.04
CA PHE A 110 -11.95 -12.20 1.26
C PHE A 110 -12.95 -13.17 0.62
N PHE A 111 -12.61 -13.76 -0.53
CA PHE A 111 -13.49 -14.63 -1.33
C PHE A 111 -12.91 -16.04 -1.44
N PRO A 112 -13.03 -16.89 -0.39
CA PRO A 112 -12.40 -18.20 -0.35
C PRO A 112 -12.94 -19.22 -1.38
N GLY A 113 -14.12 -18.95 -2.00
CA GLY A 113 -14.84 -19.93 -2.79
C GLY A 113 -15.78 -20.80 -1.95
N LYS A 114 -16.56 -21.68 -2.61
CA LYS A 114 -17.60 -22.49 -1.95
C LYS A 114 -17.05 -23.69 -1.16
N ASP A 115 -15.84 -24.14 -1.49
CA ASP A 115 -15.27 -25.41 -0.99
C ASP A 115 -14.32 -25.24 0.19
N VAL A 116 -14.13 -24.02 0.70
CA VAL A 116 -13.19 -23.75 1.79
C VAL A 116 -13.94 -23.57 3.09
N GLN A 117 -13.71 -24.49 4.06
CA GLN A 117 -14.17 -24.32 5.43
C GLN A 117 -13.34 -23.23 6.10
N VAL A 118 -14.00 -22.15 6.49
CA VAL A 118 -13.37 -21.04 7.22
C VAL A 118 -13.25 -21.44 8.69
N GLY A 119 -12.01 -21.54 9.19
CA GLY A 119 -11.74 -21.83 10.59
C GLY A 119 -12.23 -20.72 11.54
N GLU A 120 -12.04 -20.92 12.84
CA GLU A 120 -12.42 -19.96 13.87
C GLU A 120 -11.72 -18.60 13.71
N LYS A 121 -12.37 -17.54 14.22
CA LYS A 121 -11.81 -16.19 14.24
C LYS A 121 -10.55 -16.15 15.11
N CYS A 122 -9.46 -15.65 14.56
CA CYS A 122 -8.17 -15.54 15.24
C CYS A 122 -7.49 -14.22 14.86
N GLU A 123 -7.96 -13.11 15.39
CA GLU A 123 -7.40 -11.78 15.07
C GLU A 123 -5.98 -11.62 15.65
N ALA A 124 -5.21 -10.70 15.08
CA ALA A 124 -3.89 -10.35 15.58
C ALA A 124 -3.94 -9.81 17.02
N SER A 125 -2.82 -9.89 17.73
CA SER A 125 -2.73 -9.28 19.07
C SER A 125 -2.86 -7.76 18.98
N ALA A 126 -3.41 -7.14 20.03
CA ALA A 126 -3.61 -5.69 20.09
C ALA A 126 -2.31 -4.91 19.84
N SER A 127 -1.17 -5.43 20.30
CA SER A 127 0.14 -4.82 20.10
C SER A 127 0.57 -4.72 18.63
N MET A 128 0.08 -5.60 17.76
CA MET A 128 0.31 -5.54 16.31
C MET A 128 -0.80 -4.78 15.59
N LEU A 129 -2.03 -4.93 16.06
CA LEU A 129 -3.21 -4.37 15.41
C LEU A 129 -3.27 -2.84 15.54
N ILE A 130 -2.96 -2.31 16.74
CA ILE A 130 -3.02 -0.86 17.00
C ILE A 130 -2.07 -0.08 16.08
N PRO A 131 -0.75 -0.37 16.02
CA PRO A 131 0.14 0.38 15.15
C PRO A 131 -0.22 0.20 13.66
N MET A 132 -0.66 -0.98 13.24
CA MET A 132 -1.10 -1.23 11.88
C MET A 132 -2.34 -0.40 11.51
N LEU A 133 -3.33 -0.30 12.41
CA LEU A 133 -4.51 0.55 12.24
C LEU A 133 -4.12 2.04 12.16
N VAL A 134 -3.26 2.50 13.07
CA VAL A 134 -2.77 3.89 13.09
C VAL A 134 -2.10 4.24 11.76
N LEU A 135 -1.18 3.40 11.28
CA LEU A 135 -0.49 3.62 10.00
C LEU A 135 -1.46 3.57 8.82
N THR A 136 -2.44 2.67 8.84
CA THR A 136 -3.46 2.57 7.79
C THR A 136 -4.32 3.85 7.74
N VAL A 137 -4.83 4.31 8.88
CA VAL A 137 -5.60 5.55 8.97
C VAL A 137 -4.76 6.75 8.55
N LEU A 138 -3.52 6.84 9.01
CA LEU A 138 -2.60 7.90 8.64
C LEU A 138 -2.32 7.92 7.13
N SER A 139 -2.12 6.74 6.53
CA SER A 139 -1.91 6.61 5.08
C SER A 139 -3.10 7.12 4.25
N VAL A 140 -4.33 6.82 4.69
CA VAL A 140 -5.54 7.30 4.02
C VAL A 140 -5.74 8.80 4.26
N ALA A 141 -5.58 9.26 5.51
CA ALA A 141 -5.73 10.67 5.86
C ALA A 141 -4.77 11.57 5.08
N LEU A 142 -3.48 11.21 5.03
CA LEU A 142 -2.48 11.94 4.26
C LEU A 142 -2.70 11.84 2.74
N GLY A 143 -3.32 10.76 2.27
CA GLY A 143 -3.71 10.64 0.87
C GLY A 143 -4.88 11.56 0.49
N MET A 144 -5.81 11.79 1.42
CA MET A 144 -6.94 12.72 1.23
C MET A 144 -6.53 14.19 1.39
N PHE A 145 -5.54 14.47 2.23
CA PHE A 145 -5.04 15.83 2.52
C PHE A 145 -3.53 15.91 2.23
N PRO A 146 -3.12 15.85 0.96
CA PRO A 146 -1.70 15.80 0.60
C PRO A 146 -0.95 17.11 0.94
N SER A 147 -1.65 18.23 1.06
CA SER A 147 -1.09 19.51 1.48
C SER A 147 -0.39 19.44 2.85
N LEU A 148 -0.94 18.68 3.79
CA LEU A 148 -0.32 18.49 5.10
C LEU A 148 1.10 17.91 5.00
N LEU A 149 1.30 16.97 4.08
CA LEU A 149 2.60 16.33 3.90
C LEU A 149 3.56 17.23 3.10
N THR A 150 3.07 17.94 2.10
CA THR A 150 3.88 18.90 1.33
C THR A 150 4.34 20.07 2.20
N ASP A 151 3.48 20.59 3.06
CA ASP A 151 3.81 21.69 3.98
C ASP A 151 4.84 21.27 5.03
N LEU A 152 4.74 20.05 5.53
CA LEU A 152 5.74 19.48 6.46
C LEU A 152 7.11 19.25 5.80
N LEU A 153 7.14 18.90 4.54
CA LEU A 153 8.38 18.60 3.81
C LEU A 153 9.02 19.83 3.15
N SER A 154 8.24 20.90 2.92
CA SER A 154 8.73 22.10 2.24
C SER A 154 9.94 22.75 2.91
N PRO A 155 10.01 22.93 4.26
CA PRO A 155 11.18 23.52 4.91
C PRO A 155 12.43 22.64 4.80
N ILE A 156 12.26 21.32 4.73
CA ILE A 156 13.37 20.37 4.54
C ILE A 156 13.90 20.45 3.10
N LEU A 157 13.01 20.58 2.13
CA LEU A 157 13.37 20.73 0.72
C LEU A 157 14.10 22.04 0.46
N THR A 158 13.65 23.15 1.05
CA THR A 158 14.32 24.45 0.94
C THR A 158 15.67 24.50 1.65
N ALA A 159 15.90 23.68 2.66
CA ALA A 159 17.19 23.59 3.34
C ALA A 159 18.21 22.70 2.60
N LEU A 160 17.77 21.87 1.66
CA LEU A 160 18.61 20.94 0.89
C LEU A 160 18.97 21.45 -0.52
N LEU A 161 18.28 22.48 -1.01
CA LEU A 161 18.50 23.18 -2.27
C LEU A 161 19.28 24.45 -2.11
#